data_7e25864f69b836cf8520d7d26a35f651
#
_entry.id   7e25864f69b836cf8520d7d26a35f651
#
_cell.length_a   1.000
_cell.length_b   1.000
_cell.length_c   1.000
_cell.angle_alpha   90.00
_cell.angle_beta   90.00
_cell.angle_gamma   90.00
#
_symmetry.space_group_name_H-M   'P 1'
#
loop_
_entity.id
_entity.type
_entity.pdbx_description
1 polymer ?
#
loop_
_entity_poly.entity_id
_entity_poly.type
_entity_poly.pdbx_seq_one_letter_code
_entity_poly.pdbx_strand_id
1 'polypeptide(L)'
;MLALVAVTSLESCLNSIEDEYKDWRLSNDSWYQQQLNSGQYTLLTAPWDPSATTLIRWHNDTMLTKDNLKPLITSTVDAKYYLRLYDGTPVDSSYTATDSIYRSIVNQNVEGWMIALTRMHVGDSCTIVIPYQQGYGSVKRSNVLLPYSNLIFDVKLVDIYKYKAN
;
A
#
# COMPACT_ATOMS: atom_id res chain seq x y z
N MET A 1 45.98 8.10 -2.18
CA MET A 1 45.34 8.02 -3.50
C MET A 1 44.59 6.72 -3.58
N LEU A 2 43.50 6.58 -2.80
CA LEU A 2 42.61 5.38 -2.80
C LEU A 2 41.29 5.75 -2.14
N ALA A 3 40.40 6.47 -2.84
CA ALA A 3 39.04 6.72 -2.36
C ALA A 3 38.05 7.06 -3.47
N LEU A 4 38.20 6.47 -4.68
CA LEU A 4 37.35 6.83 -5.81
C LEU A 4 36.70 5.63 -6.53
N VAL A 5 36.68 4.44 -5.97
CA VAL A 5 36.19 3.23 -6.67
C VAL A 5 34.83 2.71 -6.16
N ALA A 6 34.37 3.15 -4.99
CA ALA A 6 33.14 2.58 -4.40
C ALA A 6 31.83 3.26 -4.83
N VAL A 7 31.87 4.48 -5.41
CA VAL A 7 30.65 5.23 -5.78
C VAL A 7 30.10 4.81 -7.15
N THR A 8 30.96 4.39 -8.05
CA THR A 8 30.56 4.05 -9.44
C THR A 8 29.79 2.73 -9.57
N SER A 9 29.93 1.80 -8.63
CA SER A 9 29.25 0.50 -8.71
C SER A 9 27.78 0.53 -8.27
N LEU A 10 27.42 1.44 -7.38
CA LEU A 10 26.04 1.59 -6.91
C LEU A 10 25.18 2.33 -7.95
N GLU A 11 25.71 3.36 -8.58
CA GLU A 11 25.01 4.07 -9.66
C GLU A 11 24.81 3.19 -10.90
N SER A 12 25.79 2.36 -11.24
CA SER A 12 25.68 1.42 -12.35
C SER A 12 24.60 0.34 -12.12
N CYS A 13 24.45 -0.16 -10.88
CA CYS A 13 23.39 -1.12 -10.55
C CYS A 13 21.99 -0.49 -10.57
N LEU A 14 21.85 0.75 -10.09
CA LEU A 14 20.57 1.47 -10.11
C LEU A 14 20.13 1.78 -11.54
N ASN A 15 21.03 2.26 -12.37
CA ASN A 15 20.74 2.52 -13.78
C ASN A 15 20.34 1.24 -14.55
N SER A 16 20.93 0.08 -14.23
CA SER A 16 20.57 -1.19 -14.87
C SER A 16 19.17 -1.67 -14.48
N ILE A 17 18.75 -1.48 -13.22
CA ILE A 17 17.40 -1.83 -12.76
C ILE A 17 16.35 -0.89 -13.38
N GLU A 18 16.64 0.42 -13.43
CA GLU A 18 15.73 1.39 -14.07
C GLU A 18 15.54 1.08 -15.57
N ASP A 19 16.60 0.71 -16.28
CA ASP A 19 16.51 0.35 -17.69
C ASP A 19 15.76 -0.98 -17.90
N GLU A 20 16.01 -1.99 -17.07
CA GLU A 20 15.35 -3.29 -17.14
C GLU A 20 13.84 -3.19 -16.96
N TYR A 21 13.35 -2.35 -16.01
CA TYR A 21 11.94 -2.23 -15.68
C TYR A 21 11.29 -0.93 -16.18
N LYS A 22 11.91 -0.21 -17.11
CA LYS A 22 11.46 1.09 -17.59
C LYS A 22 10.04 1.08 -18.13
N ASP A 23 9.70 0.17 -19.03
CA ASP A 23 8.37 0.11 -19.64
C ASP A 23 7.31 -0.29 -18.61
N TRP A 24 7.65 -1.20 -17.68
CA TRP A 24 6.80 -1.56 -16.57
C TRP A 24 6.52 -0.37 -15.64
N ARG A 25 7.56 0.38 -15.27
CA ARG A 25 7.45 1.60 -14.48
C ARG A 25 6.55 2.63 -15.16
N LEU A 26 6.79 2.93 -16.43
CA LEU A 26 5.99 3.89 -17.20
C LEU A 26 4.50 3.47 -17.25
N SER A 27 4.22 2.18 -17.41
CA SER A 27 2.86 1.66 -17.39
C SER A 27 2.21 1.84 -16.01
N ASN A 28 2.92 1.55 -14.92
CA ASN A 28 2.45 1.77 -13.55
C ASN A 28 2.19 3.26 -13.27
N ASP A 29 3.11 4.14 -13.66
CA ASP A 29 2.97 5.59 -13.49
C ASP A 29 1.76 6.12 -14.28
N SER A 30 1.63 5.73 -15.56
CA SER A 30 0.52 6.13 -16.41
C SER A 30 -0.83 5.67 -15.85
N TRP A 31 -0.92 4.40 -15.43
CA TRP A 31 -2.13 3.85 -14.85
C TRP A 31 -2.50 4.56 -13.53
N TYR A 32 -1.52 4.84 -12.66
CA TYR A 32 -1.76 5.58 -11.42
C TYR A 32 -2.33 6.98 -11.68
N GLN A 33 -1.76 7.70 -12.65
CA GLN A 33 -2.26 9.02 -13.05
C GLN A 33 -3.70 8.96 -13.60
N GLN A 34 -4.05 7.91 -14.34
CA GLN A 34 -5.42 7.69 -14.78
C GLN A 34 -6.37 7.51 -13.59
N GLN A 35 -5.97 6.72 -12.57
CA GLN A 35 -6.79 6.53 -11.36
C GLN A 35 -6.94 7.83 -10.56
N LEU A 36 -5.86 8.58 -10.40
CA LEU A 36 -5.85 9.88 -9.72
C LEU A 36 -6.84 10.87 -10.36
N ASN A 37 -6.91 10.87 -11.69
CA ASN A 37 -7.76 11.77 -12.47
C ASN A 37 -9.16 11.21 -12.76
N SER A 38 -9.47 9.98 -12.37
CA SER A 38 -10.73 9.30 -12.71
C SER A 38 -11.95 9.84 -11.96
N GLY A 39 -11.75 10.55 -10.87
CA GLY A 39 -12.80 10.97 -9.93
C GLY A 39 -13.38 9.82 -9.09
N GLN A 40 -12.90 8.58 -9.25
CA GLN A 40 -13.39 7.41 -8.51
C GLN A 40 -12.72 7.24 -7.14
N TYR A 41 -11.58 7.89 -6.93
CA TYR A 41 -10.77 7.77 -5.73
C TYR A 41 -10.60 9.13 -5.05
N THR A 42 -10.44 9.10 -3.74
CA THR A 42 -10.00 10.25 -2.94
C THR A 42 -8.51 10.10 -2.67
N LEU A 43 -7.74 11.18 -2.88
CA LEU A 43 -6.34 11.24 -2.50
C LEU A 43 -6.23 11.42 -0.99
N LEU A 44 -5.55 10.52 -0.32
CA LEU A 44 -5.17 10.65 1.08
C LEU A 44 -3.69 11.01 1.19
N THR A 45 -3.38 11.93 2.08
CA THR A 45 -2.01 12.36 2.40
C THR A 45 -1.68 11.93 3.83
N ALA A 46 -0.45 11.48 4.04
CA ALA A 46 0.04 11.14 5.36
C ALA A 46 0.14 12.39 6.25
N PRO A 47 -0.34 12.35 7.50
CA PRO A 47 -0.19 13.48 8.41
C PRO A 47 1.26 13.72 8.86
N TRP A 48 2.13 12.74 8.71
CA TRP A 48 3.56 12.79 9.07
C TRP A 48 4.48 13.16 7.90
N ASP A 49 4.01 13.02 6.64
CA ASP A 49 4.74 13.37 5.42
C ASP A 49 3.77 13.81 4.32
N PRO A 50 3.70 15.11 4.00
CA PRO A 50 2.81 15.63 2.97
C PRO A 50 3.09 15.10 1.54
N SER A 51 4.28 14.55 1.29
CA SER A 51 4.64 13.95 0.00
C SER A 51 4.16 12.50 -0.14
N ALA A 52 3.90 11.83 0.98
CA ALA A 52 3.41 10.46 1.00
C ALA A 52 1.89 10.40 0.82
N THR A 53 1.44 9.76 -0.25
CA THR A 53 0.02 9.71 -0.63
C THR A 53 -0.43 8.32 -1.02
N THR A 54 -1.74 8.06 -0.89
CA THR A 54 -2.41 6.87 -1.43
C THR A 54 -3.81 7.24 -1.91
N LEU A 55 -4.37 6.47 -2.84
CA LEU A 55 -5.74 6.66 -3.28
C LEU A 55 -6.67 5.70 -2.54
N ILE A 56 -7.86 6.17 -2.16
CA ILE A 56 -8.88 5.33 -1.52
C ILE A 56 -10.22 5.46 -2.22
N ARG A 57 -10.91 4.33 -2.34
CA ARG A 57 -12.33 4.25 -2.75
C ARG A 57 -13.08 3.38 -1.76
N TRP A 58 -14.03 3.99 -1.04
CA TRP A 58 -14.85 3.29 -0.06
C TRP A 58 -15.85 2.34 -0.72
N HIS A 59 -16.09 1.18 -0.11
CA HIS A 59 -17.10 0.21 -0.54
C HIS A 59 -18.38 0.29 0.29
N ASN A 60 -18.30 0.84 1.51
CA ASN A 60 -19.43 1.03 2.40
C ASN A 60 -19.69 2.52 2.66
N ASP A 61 -20.86 2.84 3.17
CA ASP A 61 -21.14 4.15 3.73
C ASP A 61 -20.39 4.31 5.06
N THR A 62 -19.35 5.14 5.05
CA THR A 62 -18.51 5.40 6.23
C THR A 62 -19.24 6.14 7.35
N MET A 63 -20.42 6.70 7.08
CA MET A 63 -21.26 7.29 8.12
C MET A 63 -21.83 6.23 9.07
N LEU A 64 -21.98 4.98 8.59
CA LEU A 64 -22.47 3.87 9.42
C LEU A 64 -21.41 3.35 10.39
N THR A 65 -20.14 3.62 10.14
CA THR A 65 -18.99 3.14 10.92
C THR A 65 -18.26 4.25 11.67
N LYS A 66 -18.67 5.51 11.50
CA LYS A 66 -17.98 6.70 12.03
C LYS A 66 -17.73 6.70 13.55
N ASP A 67 -18.61 6.03 14.30
CA ASP A 67 -18.54 5.94 15.76
C ASP A 67 -17.79 4.68 16.24
N ASN A 68 -17.36 3.82 15.30
CA ASN A 68 -16.56 2.65 15.61
C ASN A 68 -15.10 3.04 15.89
N LEU A 69 -14.35 2.09 16.45
CA LEU A 69 -12.94 2.28 16.77
C LEU A 69 -12.13 2.60 15.52
N LYS A 70 -11.18 3.50 15.68
CA LYS A 70 -10.24 3.93 14.64
C LYS A 70 -8.82 3.59 15.05
N PRO A 71 -8.02 2.92 14.21
CA PRO A 71 -6.66 2.54 14.55
C PRO A 71 -5.74 3.76 14.70
N LEU A 72 -4.86 3.70 15.68
CA LEU A 72 -3.65 4.50 15.73
C LEU A 72 -2.55 3.83 14.91
N ILE A 73 -1.51 4.58 14.59
CA ILE A 73 -0.35 4.05 13.84
C ILE A 73 0.38 2.91 14.57
N THR A 74 0.24 2.86 15.91
CA THR A 74 0.80 1.82 16.77
C THR A 74 -0.18 0.67 17.10
N SER A 75 -1.41 0.75 16.61
CA SER A 75 -2.42 -0.29 16.87
C SER A 75 -2.07 -1.59 16.15
N THR A 76 -2.37 -2.72 16.79
CA THR A 76 -2.44 -4.01 16.12
C THR A 76 -3.85 -4.17 15.56
N VAL A 77 -3.98 -4.44 14.28
CA VAL A 77 -5.26 -4.58 13.58
C VAL A 77 -5.43 -5.97 13.01
N ASP A 78 -6.68 -6.39 12.90
CA ASP A 78 -7.14 -7.53 12.14
C ASP A 78 -7.78 -7.03 10.85
N ALA A 79 -7.23 -7.42 9.72
CA ALA A 79 -7.74 -7.05 8.41
C ALA A 79 -7.93 -8.27 7.51
N LYS A 80 -8.82 -8.12 6.52
CA LYS A 80 -8.90 -9.02 5.38
C LYS A 80 -8.46 -8.25 4.16
N TYR A 81 -7.70 -8.88 3.26
CA TYR A 81 -7.29 -8.22 2.04
C TYR A 81 -7.11 -9.17 0.86
N TYR A 82 -7.17 -8.57 -0.33
CA TYR A 82 -6.74 -9.14 -1.59
C TYR A 82 -5.83 -8.14 -2.28
N LEU A 83 -4.61 -8.55 -2.65
CA LEU A 83 -3.62 -7.74 -3.35
C LEU A 83 -3.51 -8.17 -4.81
N ARG A 84 -3.60 -7.21 -5.72
CA ARG A 84 -3.32 -7.37 -7.14
C ARG A 84 -2.49 -6.22 -7.69
N LEU A 85 -1.92 -6.42 -8.86
CA LEU A 85 -1.25 -5.39 -9.66
C LEU A 85 -2.27 -4.63 -10.54
N TYR A 86 -1.79 -3.57 -11.22
CA TYR A 86 -2.63 -2.71 -12.05
C TYR A 86 -3.27 -3.43 -13.25
N ASP A 87 -2.65 -4.51 -13.72
CA ASP A 87 -3.13 -5.36 -14.82
C ASP A 87 -4.09 -6.49 -14.35
N GLY A 88 -4.40 -6.51 -13.05
CA GLY A 88 -5.25 -7.52 -12.43
C GLY A 88 -4.52 -8.75 -11.93
N THR A 89 -3.21 -8.87 -12.15
CA THR A 89 -2.41 -10.02 -11.70
C THR A 89 -2.49 -10.18 -10.18
N PRO A 90 -2.96 -11.33 -9.65
CA PRO A 90 -3.02 -11.57 -8.22
C PRO A 90 -1.63 -11.73 -7.63
N VAL A 91 -1.39 -11.15 -6.44
CA VAL A 91 -0.10 -11.18 -5.75
C VAL A 91 -0.20 -11.92 -4.43
N ASP A 92 -1.18 -11.54 -3.58
CA ASP A 92 -1.30 -12.06 -2.23
C ASP A 92 -2.73 -11.87 -1.68
N SER A 93 -3.07 -12.62 -0.63
CA SER A 93 -4.40 -12.55 -0.02
C SER A 93 -4.39 -13.12 1.39
N SER A 94 -5.10 -12.50 2.30
CA SER A 94 -5.37 -13.06 3.62
C SER A 94 -6.33 -14.26 3.59
N TYR A 95 -7.09 -14.42 2.52
CA TYR A 95 -8.09 -15.49 2.38
C TYR A 95 -7.48 -16.89 2.23
N THR A 96 -6.17 -16.99 2.08
CA THR A 96 -5.43 -18.27 2.11
C THR A 96 -5.21 -18.79 3.54
N ALA A 97 -5.30 -17.94 4.56
CA ALA A 97 -5.24 -18.32 5.96
C ALA A 97 -6.57 -18.92 6.44
N THR A 98 -6.53 -19.78 7.46
CA THR A 98 -7.69 -20.54 7.98
C THR A 98 -8.84 -19.62 8.42
N ASP A 99 -8.52 -18.50 9.08
CA ASP A 99 -9.50 -17.50 9.55
C ASP A 99 -9.64 -16.30 8.59
N SER A 100 -8.87 -16.31 7.51
CA SER A 100 -8.78 -15.21 6.54
C SER A 100 -8.34 -13.88 7.16
N ILE A 101 -7.67 -13.89 8.31
CA ILE A 101 -7.23 -12.69 9.04
C ILE A 101 -5.74 -12.46 8.84
N TYR A 102 -5.41 -11.24 8.46
CA TYR A 102 -4.06 -10.70 8.53
C TYR A 102 -3.95 -9.79 9.75
N ARG A 103 -3.19 -10.23 10.73
CA ARG A 103 -2.91 -9.45 11.95
C ARG A 103 -1.56 -8.80 11.85
N SER A 104 -1.51 -7.48 11.99
CA SER A 104 -0.26 -6.72 11.96
C SER A 104 -0.36 -5.43 12.77
N ILE A 105 0.80 -4.87 13.13
CA ILE A 105 0.87 -3.50 13.66
C ILE A 105 0.85 -2.54 12.48
N VAL A 106 0.05 -1.48 12.55
CA VAL A 106 -0.16 -0.54 11.43
C VAL A 106 1.17 -0.03 10.87
N ASN A 107 2.11 0.42 11.72
CA ASN A 107 3.41 0.95 11.30
C ASN A 107 4.44 -0.10 10.83
N GLN A 108 4.08 -1.37 10.77
CA GLN A 108 4.91 -2.44 10.17
C GLN A 108 4.52 -2.77 8.74
N ASN A 109 3.54 -2.07 8.18
CA ASN A 109 3.11 -2.24 6.80
C ASN A 109 3.74 -1.19 5.88
N VAL A 110 3.56 -1.35 4.57
CA VAL A 110 3.95 -0.34 3.59
C VAL A 110 3.21 0.98 3.85
N GLU A 111 3.85 2.09 3.51
CA GLU A 111 3.38 3.42 3.91
C GLU A 111 1.96 3.73 3.45
N GLY A 112 1.59 3.34 2.22
CA GLY A 112 0.23 3.52 1.73
C GLY A 112 -0.84 2.81 2.57
N TRP A 113 -0.50 1.65 3.17
CA TRP A 113 -1.38 0.96 4.14
C TRP A 113 -1.51 1.73 5.44
N MET A 114 -0.41 2.26 5.98
CA MET A 114 -0.44 3.09 7.19
C MET A 114 -1.35 4.30 7.01
N ILE A 115 -1.25 4.97 5.85
CA ILE A 115 -2.09 6.11 5.50
C ILE A 115 -3.57 5.72 5.49
N ALA A 116 -3.92 4.62 4.81
CA ALA A 116 -5.31 4.19 4.67
C ALA A 116 -5.89 3.69 6.00
N LEU A 117 -5.23 2.77 6.70
CA LEU A 117 -5.73 2.18 7.94
C LEU A 117 -5.98 3.24 9.03
N THR A 118 -5.15 4.27 9.12
CA THR A 118 -5.35 5.37 10.07
C THR A 118 -6.53 6.30 9.71
N ARG A 119 -7.19 6.08 8.57
CA ARG A 119 -8.41 6.78 8.14
C ARG A 119 -9.66 5.93 8.24
N MET A 120 -9.51 4.60 8.36
CA MET A 120 -10.59 3.63 8.47
C MET A 120 -11.11 3.53 9.91
N HIS A 121 -12.39 3.14 10.03
CA HIS A 121 -12.98 2.65 11.26
C HIS A 121 -13.22 1.15 11.17
N VAL A 122 -13.29 0.47 12.30
CA VAL A 122 -13.65 -0.96 12.33
C VAL A 122 -14.97 -1.18 11.60
N GLY A 123 -14.97 -2.12 10.67
CA GLY A 123 -16.10 -2.42 9.78
C GLY A 123 -15.97 -1.80 8.38
N ASP A 124 -15.10 -0.81 8.20
CA ASP A 124 -14.88 -0.21 6.88
C ASP A 124 -14.25 -1.19 5.90
N SER A 125 -14.62 -1.04 4.64
CA SER A 125 -14.00 -1.69 3.50
C SER A 125 -13.76 -0.72 2.35
N CYS A 126 -12.65 -0.91 1.64
CA CYS A 126 -12.24 0.00 0.57
C CYS A 126 -11.30 -0.69 -0.41
N THR A 127 -11.13 -0.08 -1.59
CA THR A 127 -9.97 -0.30 -2.44
C THR A 127 -8.95 0.81 -2.15
N ILE A 128 -7.69 0.45 -1.90
CA ILE A 128 -6.58 1.39 -1.83
C ILE A 128 -5.61 1.14 -2.99
N VAL A 129 -5.14 2.23 -3.59
CA VAL A 129 -4.13 2.20 -4.64
C VAL A 129 -2.88 2.90 -4.09
N ILE A 130 -1.86 2.11 -3.87
CA ILE A 130 -0.58 2.55 -3.31
C ILE A 130 0.41 2.69 -4.44
N PRO A 131 0.88 3.91 -4.76
CA PRO A 131 1.96 4.07 -5.72
C PRO A 131 3.22 3.41 -5.19
N TYR A 132 4.08 2.93 -6.08
CA TYR A 132 5.25 2.14 -5.69
C TYR A 132 6.16 2.87 -4.69
N GLN A 133 6.21 4.19 -4.71
CA GLN A 133 7.00 5.00 -3.77
C GLN A 133 6.57 4.79 -2.31
N GLN A 134 5.29 4.60 -2.05
CA GLN A 134 4.71 4.29 -0.74
C GLN A 134 4.45 2.78 -0.54
N GLY A 135 4.91 1.96 -1.50
CA GLY A 135 4.89 0.50 -1.47
C GLY A 135 6.30 -0.09 -1.27
N TYR A 136 6.78 -0.81 -2.26
CA TYR A 136 8.10 -1.48 -2.22
C TYR A 136 9.18 -0.78 -3.06
N GLY A 137 8.88 0.37 -3.66
CA GLY A 137 9.85 1.16 -4.41
C GLY A 137 10.45 0.42 -5.61
N SER A 138 11.76 0.49 -5.74
CA SER A 138 12.56 -0.19 -6.75
C SER A 138 13.00 -1.60 -6.36
N VAL A 139 12.42 -2.18 -5.28
CA VAL A 139 12.81 -3.50 -4.78
C VAL A 139 11.95 -4.59 -5.42
N LYS A 140 12.60 -5.58 -6.05
CA LYS A 140 11.93 -6.80 -6.49
C LYS A 140 11.61 -7.68 -5.28
N ARG A 141 10.33 -7.99 -5.07
CA ARG A 141 9.87 -8.82 -3.95
C ARG A 141 9.65 -10.27 -4.34
N SER A 142 9.24 -10.52 -5.59
CA SER A 142 9.03 -11.86 -6.14
C SER A 142 9.09 -11.82 -7.67
N ASN A 143 8.83 -12.96 -8.32
CA ASN A 143 8.73 -13.00 -9.79
C ASN A 143 7.46 -12.33 -10.32
N VAL A 144 6.46 -12.10 -9.47
CA VAL A 144 5.21 -11.41 -9.80
C VAL A 144 5.28 -9.94 -9.37
N LEU A 145 5.77 -9.67 -8.16
CA LEU A 145 5.87 -8.33 -7.60
C LEU A 145 7.24 -7.72 -7.95
N LEU A 146 7.26 -7.09 -9.12
CA LEU A 146 8.43 -6.47 -9.73
C LEU A 146 8.75 -5.10 -9.09
N PRO A 147 9.97 -4.55 -9.30
CA PRO A 147 10.27 -3.15 -8.99
C PRO A 147 9.24 -2.20 -9.61
N TYR A 148 8.97 -1.08 -8.94
CA TYR A 148 8.04 -0.03 -9.42
C TYR A 148 6.59 -0.48 -9.62
N SER A 149 6.16 -1.56 -8.95
CA SER A 149 4.77 -2.03 -8.99
C SER A 149 3.88 -1.21 -8.06
N ASN A 150 2.82 -0.62 -8.60
CA ASN A 150 1.72 -0.10 -7.80
C ASN A 150 0.93 -1.26 -7.19
N LEU A 151 0.46 -1.08 -5.96
CA LEU A 151 -0.25 -2.11 -5.21
C LEU A 151 -1.73 -1.74 -5.10
N ILE A 152 -2.60 -2.63 -5.53
CA ILE A 152 -4.04 -2.44 -5.42
C ILE A 152 -4.58 -3.44 -4.40
N PHE A 153 -5.00 -2.95 -3.24
CA PHE A 153 -5.59 -3.76 -2.20
C PHE A 153 -7.08 -3.51 -2.09
N ASP A 154 -7.87 -4.57 -2.07
CA ASP A 154 -9.20 -4.54 -1.50
C ASP A 154 -9.08 -4.94 -0.03
N VAL A 155 -9.47 -4.04 0.88
CA VAL A 155 -9.22 -4.18 2.33
C VAL A 155 -10.53 -4.09 3.09
N LYS A 156 -10.67 -4.93 4.13
CA LYS A 156 -11.67 -4.76 5.20
C LYS A 156 -10.95 -4.70 6.54
N LEU A 157 -11.16 -3.62 7.29
CA LEU A 157 -10.74 -3.52 8.67
C LEU A 157 -11.74 -4.24 9.56
N VAL A 158 -11.31 -5.37 10.15
CA VAL A 158 -12.19 -6.26 10.92
C VAL A 158 -12.25 -5.84 12.37
N ASP A 159 -11.07 -5.58 12.99
CA ASP A 159 -10.98 -5.25 14.41
C ASP A 159 -9.65 -4.58 14.77
N ILE A 160 -9.59 -4.02 15.97
CA ILE A 160 -8.35 -3.60 16.63
C ILE A 160 -8.06 -4.61 17.75
N TYR A 161 -7.01 -5.43 17.55
CA TYR A 161 -6.69 -6.55 18.40
C TYR A 161 -6.41 -6.15 19.85
N LYS A 162 -7.04 -6.85 20.80
CA LYS A 162 -6.95 -6.60 22.25
C LYS A 162 -7.36 -5.20 22.70
N TYR A 163 -8.08 -4.45 21.87
CA TYR A 163 -8.72 -3.25 22.36
C TYR A 163 -9.87 -3.66 23.32
N LYS A 164 -9.77 -3.24 24.57
CA LYS A 164 -10.87 -3.31 25.52
C LYS A 164 -11.39 -1.90 25.71
N ALA A 165 -12.63 -1.64 25.33
CA ALA A 165 -13.31 -0.43 25.76
C ALA A 165 -13.39 -0.44 27.30
N ASN A 166 -12.94 0.62 27.96
CA ASN A 166 -13.10 0.82 29.39
C ASN A 166 -14.55 1.14 29.72
#